data_b04eb42c4ceb647626bf2fcea008b01b
#
_entry.id   b04eb42c4ceb647626bf2fcea008b01b
#
_cell.length_a   1.000
_cell.length_b   1.000
_cell.length_c   1.000
_cell.angle_alpha   90.00
_cell.angle_beta   90.00
_cell.angle_gamma   90.00
#
_symmetry.space_group_name_H-M   'P 1'
#
loop_
_entity.id
_entity.type
_entity.pdbx_description
1 polymer ?
#
loop_
_entity_poly.entity_id
_entity_poly.type
_entity_poly.pdbx_seq_one_letter_code
_entity_poly.pdbx_strand_id
1 'polypeptide(L)'
;MQNTEKVVSQSAAWWALLLLTATYTFSFIDRQIINLLVDPIRSDLSLSDSEVSFLQGLAFVLPYVLLSIPIGRIVDRANRIRVLVIGILVWTVSCVSCGLSRNFWQLSLARVGVGGGEASVTQASWSLLADYFPEEKRALPVSLFLMGPYLGAGLSLILGAEVIAWASSVGAISVLPLSAVSWKEAIKYM
;
A
#
# COMPACT_ATOMS: atom_id res chain seq x y z
N MET A 1 35.97 11.84 -19.91
CA MET A 1 35.65 10.89 -18.82
C MET A 1 34.47 10.06 -19.29
N GLN A 2 34.74 8.83 -19.75
CA GLN A 2 33.69 7.90 -20.19
C GLN A 2 32.92 7.44 -18.94
N ASN A 3 31.68 7.92 -18.80
CA ASN A 3 30.72 7.30 -17.90
C ASN A 3 30.47 5.88 -18.41
N THR A 4 31.02 4.88 -17.76
CA THR A 4 30.56 3.50 -17.89
C THR A 4 29.15 3.43 -17.34
N GLU A 5 28.17 3.75 -18.16
CA GLU A 5 26.79 3.36 -17.89
C GLU A 5 26.80 1.84 -17.72
N LYS A 6 26.59 1.39 -16.50
CA LYS A 6 26.34 -0.03 -16.23
C LYS A 6 25.06 -0.38 -16.98
N VAL A 7 25.22 -0.93 -18.18
CA VAL A 7 24.10 -1.48 -18.96
C VAL A 7 23.48 -2.58 -18.13
N VAL A 8 22.39 -2.29 -17.46
CA VAL A 8 21.61 -3.29 -16.73
C VAL A 8 21.13 -4.31 -17.75
N SER A 9 21.36 -5.60 -17.48
CA SER A 9 20.90 -6.64 -18.41
C SER A 9 19.37 -6.55 -18.55
N GLN A 10 18.88 -6.79 -19.75
CA GLN A 10 17.43 -6.69 -20.02
C GLN A 10 16.61 -7.59 -19.09
N SER A 11 17.10 -8.78 -18.79
CA SER A 11 16.47 -9.69 -17.84
C SER A 11 16.41 -9.09 -16.42
N ALA A 12 17.46 -8.44 -15.95
CA ALA A 12 17.44 -7.77 -14.64
C ALA A 12 16.45 -6.60 -14.58
N ALA A 13 16.30 -5.84 -15.67
CA ALA A 13 15.30 -4.77 -15.76
C ALA A 13 13.87 -5.31 -15.65
N TRP A 14 13.56 -6.44 -16.30
CA TRP A 14 12.23 -7.07 -16.21
C TRP A 14 11.95 -7.68 -14.83
N TRP A 15 12.97 -8.28 -14.20
CA TRP A 15 12.83 -8.74 -12.80
C TRP A 15 12.59 -7.59 -11.84
N ALA A 16 13.30 -6.47 -12.02
CA ALA A 16 13.05 -5.26 -11.22
C ALA A 16 11.64 -4.75 -11.42
N LEU A 17 11.15 -4.66 -12.66
CA LEU A 17 9.77 -4.28 -12.95
C LEU A 17 8.76 -5.18 -12.24
N LEU A 18 8.95 -6.50 -12.29
CA LEU A 18 8.06 -7.46 -11.63
C LEU A 18 8.01 -7.22 -10.12
N LEU A 19 9.19 -7.06 -9.48
CA LEU A 19 9.28 -6.80 -8.04
C LEU A 19 8.66 -5.45 -7.66
N LEU A 20 8.89 -4.40 -8.43
CA LEU A 20 8.29 -3.08 -8.21
C LEU A 20 6.76 -3.12 -8.38
N THR A 21 6.27 -3.82 -9.41
CA THR A 21 4.83 -4.00 -9.62
C THR A 21 4.19 -4.79 -8.48
N ALA A 22 4.83 -5.88 -8.04
CA ALA A 22 4.37 -6.64 -6.88
C ALA A 22 4.32 -5.76 -5.62
N THR A 23 5.37 -5.00 -5.35
CA THR A 23 5.41 -4.07 -4.20
C THR A 23 4.28 -3.04 -4.27
N TYR A 24 4.02 -2.49 -5.46
CA TYR A 24 2.93 -1.53 -5.67
C TYR A 24 1.55 -2.18 -5.51
N THR A 25 1.40 -3.43 -5.95
CA THR A 25 0.19 -4.23 -5.72
C THR A 25 -0.07 -4.43 -4.22
N PHE A 26 0.95 -4.82 -3.45
CA PHE A 26 0.84 -4.99 -1.99
C PHE A 26 0.50 -3.69 -1.28
N SER A 27 1.06 -2.56 -1.70
CA SER A 27 0.72 -1.24 -1.17
C SER A 27 -0.77 -0.92 -1.33
N PHE A 28 -1.37 -1.27 -2.47
CA PHE A 28 -2.80 -1.08 -2.69
C PHE A 28 -3.67 -2.07 -1.91
N ILE A 29 -3.23 -3.32 -1.74
CA ILE A 29 -3.90 -4.28 -0.84
C ILE A 29 -3.97 -3.71 0.57
N ASP A 30 -2.86 -3.20 1.11
CA ASP A 30 -2.79 -2.61 2.45
C ASP A 30 -3.75 -1.43 2.63
N ARG A 31 -3.82 -0.54 1.64
CA ARG A 31 -4.78 0.59 1.65
C ARG A 31 -6.24 0.13 1.70
N GLN A 32 -6.58 -0.91 0.95
CA GLN A 32 -7.95 -1.40 0.85
C GLN A 32 -8.36 -2.24 2.05
N ILE A 33 -7.45 -2.98 2.66
CA ILE A 33 -7.73 -3.81 3.83
C ILE A 33 -8.29 -2.96 4.98
N ILE A 34 -7.77 -1.77 5.21
CA ILE A 34 -8.28 -0.90 6.29
C ILE A 34 -9.73 -0.48 6.05
N ASN A 35 -10.13 -0.32 4.78
CA ASN A 35 -11.51 0.00 4.43
C ASN A 35 -12.45 -1.19 4.73
N LEU A 36 -11.96 -2.41 4.55
CA LEU A 36 -12.70 -3.63 4.87
C LEU A 36 -12.81 -3.87 6.37
N LEU A 37 -11.81 -3.41 7.13
CA LEU A 37 -11.73 -3.57 8.59
C LEU A 37 -12.30 -2.38 9.37
N VAL A 38 -12.95 -1.43 8.72
CA VAL A 38 -13.49 -0.21 9.35
C VAL A 38 -14.41 -0.52 10.50
N ASP A 39 -15.40 -1.38 10.30
CA ASP A 39 -16.41 -1.68 11.33
C ASP A 39 -15.79 -2.40 12.54
N PRO A 40 -14.95 -3.44 12.37
CA PRO A 40 -14.19 -4.01 13.48
C PRO A 40 -13.32 -3.01 14.24
N ILE A 41 -12.53 -2.19 13.52
CA ILE A 41 -11.65 -1.17 14.13
C ILE A 41 -12.47 -0.14 14.91
N ARG A 42 -13.57 0.32 14.33
CA ARG A 42 -14.48 1.28 14.96
C ARG A 42 -15.06 0.73 16.26
N SER A 43 -15.52 -0.51 16.26
CA SER A 43 -16.10 -1.14 17.45
C SER A 43 -15.07 -1.41 18.54
N ASP A 44 -13.88 -1.89 18.15
CA ASP A 44 -12.81 -2.26 19.08
C ASP A 44 -12.20 -1.02 19.77
N LEU A 45 -11.94 0.04 19.02
CA LEU A 45 -11.35 1.27 19.52
C LEU A 45 -12.41 2.34 19.92
N SER A 46 -13.70 2.02 19.81
CA SER A 46 -14.81 2.93 20.12
C SER A 46 -14.73 4.28 19.40
N LEU A 47 -14.41 4.26 18.10
CA LEU A 47 -14.16 5.44 17.30
C LEU A 47 -15.45 6.10 16.81
N SER A 48 -15.45 7.42 16.76
CA SER A 48 -16.47 8.22 16.10
C SER A 48 -16.33 8.17 14.57
N ASP A 49 -17.39 8.51 13.83
CA ASP A 49 -17.37 8.57 12.37
C ASP A 49 -16.31 9.53 11.82
N SER A 50 -16.07 10.64 12.53
CA SER A 50 -15.04 11.62 12.14
C SER A 50 -13.64 11.06 12.30
N GLU A 51 -13.35 10.30 13.36
CA GLU A 51 -12.05 9.66 13.57
C GLU A 51 -11.80 8.56 12.55
N VAL A 52 -12.80 7.77 12.23
CA VAL A 52 -12.72 6.76 11.16
C VAL A 52 -12.41 7.42 9.81
N SER A 53 -13.16 8.47 9.45
CA SER A 53 -12.93 9.21 8.20
C SER A 53 -11.52 9.83 8.14
N PHE A 54 -11.02 10.35 9.27
CA PHE A 54 -9.66 10.85 9.37
C PHE A 54 -8.62 9.76 9.13
N LEU A 55 -8.78 8.58 9.74
CA LEU A 55 -7.87 7.43 9.61
C LEU A 55 -7.82 6.88 8.18
N GLN A 56 -8.97 6.78 7.51
CA GLN A 56 -9.06 6.30 6.13
C GLN A 56 -8.46 7.30 5.12
N GLY A 57 -8.62 8.59 5.36
CA GLY A 57 -8.21 9.66 4.45
C GLY A 57 -6.93 10.38 4.92
N LEU A 58 -7.12 11.40 5.74
CA LEU A 58 -6.07 12.38 6.03
C LEU A 58 -4.85 11.80 6.73
N ALA A 59 -5.03 10.84 7.64
CA ALA A 59 -3.90 10.23 8.37
C ALA A 59 -2.89 9.53 7.45
N PHE A 60 -3.34 9.08 6.28
CA PHE A 60 -2.49 8.47 5.26
C PHE A 60 -2.13 9.44 4.13
N VAL A 61 -3.13 10.11 3.53
CA VAL A 61 -2.95 10.90 2.31
C VAL A 61 -2.07 12.11 2.58
N LEU A 62 -2.22 12.78 3.72
CA LEU A 62 -1.50 14.00 4.03
C LEU A 62 0.01 13.75 4.17
N PRO A 63 0.50 12.79 4.99
CA PRO A 63 1.92 12.47 5.05
C PRO A 63 2.44 11.92 3.71
N TYR A 64 1.67 11.11 2.99
CA TYR A 64 2.04 10.62 1.66
C TYR A 64 2.34 11.79 0.69
N VAL A 65 1.43 12.75 0.58
CA VAL A 65 1.60 13.90 -0.33
C VAL A 65 2.72 14.83 0.13
N LEU A 66 2.74 15.20 1.41
CA LEU A 66 3.74 16.14 1.94
C LEU A 66 5.16 15.57 1.88
N LEU A 67 5.33 14.28 2.15
CA LEU A 67 6.63 13.62 2.12
C LEU A 67 7.07 13.23 0.70
N SER A 68 6.16 13.10 -0.26
CA SER A 68 6.52 12.79 -1.66
C SER A 68 7.49 13.80 -2.24
N ILE A 69 7.34 15.10 -1.95
CA ILE A 69 8.19 16.16 -2.49
C ILE A 69 9.63 16.06 -1.95
N PRO A 70 9.88 16.07 -0.62
CA PRO A 70 11.24 15.95 -0.11
C PRO A 70 11.86 14.58 -0.43
N ILE A 71 11.10 13.51 -0.39
CA ILE A 71 11.58 12.16 -0.73
C ILE A 71 11.99 12.08 -2.20
N GLY A 72 11.24 12.68 -3.12
CA GLY A 72 11.63 12.77 -4.53
C GLY A 72 13.02 13.39 -4.70
N ARG A 73 13.29 14.49 -3.99
CA ARG A 73 14.63 15.13 -4.01
C ARG A 73 15.73 14.23 -3.42
N ILE A 74 15.39 13.42 -2.41
CA ILE A 74 16.33 12.46 -1.83
C ILE A 74 16.60 11.32 -2.82
N VAL A 75 15.58 10.81 -3.48
CA VAL A 75 15.69 9.76 -4.52
C VAL A 75 16.60 10.21 -5.67
N ASP A 76 16.51 11.47 -6.09
CA ASP A 76 17.33 12.02 -7.16
C ASP A 76 18.83 12.13 -6.79
N ARG A 77 19.15 12.25 -5.50
CA ARG A 77 20.52 12.48 -5.00
C ARG A 77 21.15 11.29 -4.32
N ALA A 78 20.34 10.35 -3.82
CA ALA A 78 20.77 9.17 -3.07
C ALA A 78 20.72 7.89 -3.92
N ASN A 79 21.17 6.79 -3.33
CA ASN A 79 21.00 5.47 -3.94
C ASN A 79 19.51 5.07 -3.87
N ARG A 80 18.84 5.01 -5.03
CA ARG A 80 17.40 4.75 -5.19
C ARG A 80 16.97 3.43 -4.55
N ILE A 81 17.82 2.38 -4.65
CA ILE A 81 17.55 1.08 -4.04
C ILE A 81 17.56 1.19 -2.51
N ARG A 82 18.47 1.97 -1.93
CA ARG A 82 18.49 2.20 -0.47
C ARG A 82 17.23 2.94 0.00
N VAL A 83 16.80 3.97 -0.75
CA VAL A 83 15.57 4.69 -0.43
C VAL A 83 14.36 3.77 -0.52
N LEU A 84 14.28 2.93 -1.56
CA LEU A 84 13.24 1.92 -1.73
C LEU A 84 13.19 0.95 -0.53
N VAL A 85 14.33 0.37 -0.16
CA VAL A 85 14.42 -0.60 0.94
C VAL A 85 14.03 0.05 2.28
N ILE A 86 14.54 1.25 2.57
CA ILE A 86 14.16 1.98 3.78
C ILE A 86 12.65 2.28 3.78
N GLY A 87 12.10 2.71 2.64
CA GLY A 87 10.66 2.94 2.49
C GLY A 87 9.83 1.70 2.78
N ILE A 88 10.23 0.53 2.24
CA ILE A 88 9.57 -0.75 2.51
C ILE A 88 9.65 -1.11 3.99
N LEU A 89 10.80 -0.95 4.63
CA LEU A 89 10.97 -1.23 6.06
C LEU A 89 10.08 -0.33 6.92
N VAL A 90 10.08 0.99 6.66
CA VAL A 90 9.22 1.95 7.38
C VAL A 90 7.76 1.58 7.20
N TRP A 91 7.33 1.32 5.96
CA TRP A 91 5.97 0.90 5.66
C TRP A 91 5.59 -0.40 6.40
N THR A 92 6.42 -1.45 6.31
CA THR A 92 6.15 -2.75 6.94
C THR A 92 6.03 -2.62 8.47
N VAL A 93 6.98 -1.92 9.12
CA VAL A 93 6.94 -1.69 10.57
C VAL A 93 5.68 -0.90 10.95
N SER A 94 5.30 0.08 10.15
CA SER A 94 4.10 0.89 10.38
C SER A 94 2.82 0.06 10.21
N CYS A 95 2.74 -0.84 9.23
CA CYS A 95 1.60 -1.77 9.07
C CYS A 95 1.46 -2.69 10.29
N VAL A 96 2.56 -3.28 10.76
CA VAL A 96 2.55 -4.07 12.00
C VAL A 96 2.07 -3.22 13.18
N SER A 97 2.54 -1.97 13.28
CA SER A 97 2.12 -1.04 14.34
C SER A 97 0.62 -0.70 14.26
N CYS A 98 0.04 -0.63 13.05
CA CYS A 98 -1.41 -0.48 12.90
C CYS A 98 -2.17 -1.65 13.58
N GLY A 99 -1.73 -2.89 13.34
CA GLY A 99 -2.35 -4.07 13.95
C GLY A 99 -2.16 -4.18 15.46
N LEU A 100 -1.14 -3.53 16.02
CA LEU A 100 -0.87 -3.50 17.46
C LEU A 100 -1.45 -2.28 18.18
N SER A 101 -2.09 -1.37 17.46
CA SER A 101 -2.64 -0.13 17.99
C SER A 101 -3.83 -0.40 18.90
N ARG A 102 -3.87 0.30 20.04
CA ARG A 102 -4.92 0.17 21.07
C ARG A 102 -5.76 1.44 21.25
N ASN A 103 -5.48 2.49 20.51
CA ASN A 103 -6.22 3.74 20.54
C ASN A 103 -6.06 4.51 19.24
N PHE A 104 -6.90 5.53 19.05
CA PHE A 104 -6.92 6.40 17.87
C PHE A 104 -5.55 7.00 17.53
N TRP A 105 -4.82 7.51 18.52
CA TRP A 105 -3.56 8.21 18.29
C TRP A 105 -2.44 7.28 17.81
N GLN A 106 -2.35 6.07 18.39
CA GLN A 106 -1.39 5.06 17.96
C GLN A 106 -1.66 4.63 16.52
N LEU A 107 -2.93 4.38 16.20
CA LEU A 107 -3.34 4.01 14.84
C LEU A 107 -3.07 5.15 13.86
N SER A 108 -3.38 6.40 14.22
CA SER A 108 -3.10 7.58 13.39
C SER A 108 -1.60 7.74 13.11
N LEU A 109 -0.74 7.62 14.12
CA LEU A 109 0.71 7.70 13.95
C LEU A 109 1.25 6.57 13.06
N ALA A 110 0.74 5.35 13.25
CA ALA A 110 1.10 4.24 12.39
C ALA A 110 0.69 4.49 10.93
N ARG A 111 -0.50 5.05 10.68
CA ARG A 111 -0.95 5.45 9.33
C ARG A 111 -0.09 6.53 8.70
N VAL A 112 0.40 7.50 9.49
CA VAL A 112 1.38 8.49 9.04
C VAL A 112 2.67 7.79 8.55
N GLY A 113 3.15 6.81 9.30
CA GLY A 113 4.33 6.02 8.92
C GLY A 113 4.11 5.19 7.65
N VAL A 114 2.92 4.57 7.49
CA VAL A 114 2.52 3.88 6.26
C VAL A 114 2.58 4.85 5.08
N GLY A 115 1.95 6.02 5.18
CA GLY A 115 1.94 7.03 4.10
C GLY A 115 3.34 7.49 3.71
N GLY A 116 4.22 7.74 4.68
CA GLY A 116 5.61 8.14 4.42
C GLY A 116 6.46 7.02 3.80
N GLY A 117 6.31 5.80 4.29
CA GLY A 117 6.99 4.63 3.73
C GLY A 117 6.58 4.37 2.28
N GLU A 118 5.29 4.36 1.99
CA GLU A 118 4.76 4.17 0.63
C GLU A 118 5.14 5.31 -0.32
N ALA A 119 5.20 6.56 0.14
CA ALA A 119 5.70 7.67 -0.65
C ALA A 119 7.13 7.42 -1.13
N SER A 120 7.99 6.88 -0.24
CA SER A 120 9.38 6.51 -0.59
C SER A 120 9.44 5.40 -1.64
N VAL A 121 8.62 4.37 -1.48
CA VAL A 121 8.52 3.25 -2.42
C VAL A 121 8.08 3.73 -3.79
N THR A 122 7.05 4.56 -3.85
CA THR A 122 6.50 5.06 -5.10
C THR A 122 7.51 5.93 -5.85
N GLN A 123 8.15 6.90 -5.17
CA GLN A 123 9.14 7.80 -5.80
C GLN A 123 10.37 7.02 -6.29
N ALA A 124 10.89 6.10 -5.47
CA ALA A 124 12.03 5.28 -5.86
C ALA A 124 11.70 4.35 -7.04
N SER A 125 10.48 3.78 -7.08
CA SER A 125 10.04 2.92 -8.18
C SER A 125 9.98 3.66 -9.52
N TRP A 126 9.40 4.86 -9.55
CA TRP A 126 9.36 5.68 -10.76
C TRP A 126 10.77 6.02 -11.26
N SER A 127 11.67 6.38 -10.35
CA SER A 127 13.04 6.71 -10.69
C SER A 127 13.82 5.50 -11.22
N LEU A 128 13.65 4.31 -10.61
CA LEU A 128 14.26 3.07 -11.07
C LEU A 128 13.74 2.62 -12.44
N LEU A 129 12.45 2.74 -12.70
CA LEU A 129 11.87 2.45 -14.00
C LEU A 129 12.45 3.37 -15.09
N ALA A 130 12.66 4.63 -14.76
CA ALA A 130 13.28 5.58 -15.68
C ALA A 130 14.75 5.22 -16.02
N ASP A 131 15.48 4.63 -15.07
CA ASP A 131 16.86 4.19 -15.29
C ASP A 131 16.97 2.86 -16.06
N TYR A 132 16.03 1.94 -15.81
CA TYR A 132 16.11 0.60 -16.40
C TYR A 132 15.56 0.54 -17.82
N PHE A 133 14.66 1.45 -18.18
CA PHE A 133 14.02 1.45 -19.49
C PHE A 133 14.23 2.78 -20.21
N PRO A 134 14.88 2.78 -21.39
CA PRO A 134 15.05 3.98 -22.20
C PRO A 134 13.70 4.56 -22.60
N GLU A 135 13.66 5.86 -22.88
CA GLU A 135 12.44 6.62 -23.09
C GLU A 135 11.55 6.00 -24.18
N GLU A 136 12.16 5.55 -25.27
CA GLU A 136 11.46 4.98 -26.43
C GLU A 136 10.77 3.63 -26.12
N LYS A 137 11.23 2.90 -25.09
CA LYS A 137 10.73 1.56 -24.71
C LYS A 137 10.02 1.55 -23.35
N ARG A 138 9.84 2.70 -22.71
CA ARG A 138 9.32 2.82 -21.35
C ARG A 138 7.80 2.66 -21.26
N ALA A 139 7.07 2.86 -22.34
CA ALA A 139 5.60 2.84 -22.32
C ALA A 139 5.03 1.52 -21.78
N LEU A 140 5.50 0.38 -22.26
CA LEU A 140 5.03 -0.94 -21.82
C LEU A 140 5.40 -1.23 -20.34
N PRO A 141 6.66 -1.07 -19.89
CA PRO A 141 7.00 -1.23 -18.47
C PRO A 141 6.17 -0.35 -17.53
N VAL A 142 5.96 0.91 -17.88
CA VAL A 142 5.13 1.84 -17.10
C VAL A 142 3.67 1.37 -17.03
N SER A 143 3.12 0.93 -18.16
CA SER A 143 1.74 0.40 -18.19
C SER A 143 1.59 -0.84 -17.31
N LEU A 144 2.56 -1.75 -17.33
CA LEU A 144 2.56 -2.94 -16.46
C LEU A 144 2.70 -2.56 -14.98
N PHE A 145 3.55 -1.60 -14.64
CA PHE A 145 3.68 -1.10 -13.28
C PHE A 145 2.36 -0.48 -12.77
N LEU A 146 1.69 0.29 -13.62
CA LEU A 146 0.40 0.92 -13.32
C LEU A 146 -0.78 -0.07 -13.22
N MET A 147 -0.61 -1.32 -13.64
CA MET A 147 -1.60 -2.38 -13.35
C MET A 147 -1.58 -2.80 -11.88
N GLY A 148 -0.47 -2.59 -11.16
CA GLY A 148 -0.32 -2.97 -9.76
C GLY A 148 -1.47 -2.53 -8.85
N PRO A 149 -1.86 -1.24 -8.84
CA PRO A 149 -2.99 -0.73 -8.07
C PRO A 149 -4.31 -1.46 -8.35
N TYR A 150 -4.62 -1.73 -9.60
CA TYR A 150 -5.88 -2.40 -10.00
C TYR A 150 -5.87 -3.87 -9.56
N LEU A 151 -4.73 -4.55 -9.71
CA LEU A 151 -4.54 -5.90 -9.19
C LEU A 151 -4.64 -5.91 -7.66
N GLY A 152 -4.04 -4.94 -6.99
CA GLY A 152 -4.11 -4.79 -5.53
C GLY A 152 -5.53 -4.55 -5.04
N ALA A 153 -6.28 -3.68 -5.69
CA ALA A 153 -7.67 -3.42 -5.34
C ALA A 153 -8.55 -4.67 -5.52
N GLY A 154 -8.38 -5.41 -6.62
CA GLY A 154 -9.13 -6.66 -6.85
C GLY A 154 -8.74 -7.76 -5.86
N LEU A 155 -7.44 -7.98 -5.62
CA LEU A 155 -6.94 -8.98 -4.68
C LEU A 155 -7.34 -8.68 -3.23
N SER A 156 -7.40 -7.41 -2.84
CA SER A 156 -7.78 -7.00 -1.48
C SER A 156 -9.20 -7.45 -1.12
N LEU A 157 -10.13 -7.44 -2.06
CA LEU A 157 -11.50 -7.88 -1.82
C LEU A 157 -11.55 -9.38 -1.52
N ILE A 158 -10.77 -10.19 -2.26
CA ILE A 158 -10.72 -11.64 -2.07
C ILE A 158 -9.98 -11.96 -0.77
N LEU A 159 -8.76 -11.46 -0.61
CA LEU A 159 -7.94 -11.73 0.57
C LEU A 159 -8.55 -11.14 1.85
N GLY A 160 -9.13 -9.96 1.77
CA GLY A 160 -9.80 -9.33 2.90
C GLY A 160 -11.01 -10.12 3.38
N ALA A 161 -11.84 -10.61 2.46
CA ALA A 161 -12.98 -11.46 2.80
C ALA A 161 -12.54 -12.77 3.48
N GLU A 162 -11.51 -13.43 2.95
CA GLU A 162 -10.97 -14.67 3.53
C GLU A 162 -10.36 -14.43 4.92
N VAL A 163 -9.59 -13.35 5.10
CA VAL A 163 -9.00 -12.98 6.40
C VAL A 163 -10.09 -12.69 7.43
N ILE A 164 -11.13 -11.95 7.06
CA ILE A 164 -12.25 -11.64 7.95
C ILE A 164 -13.00 -12.93 8.32
N ALA A 165 -13.28 -13.80 7.36
CA ALA A 165 -13.94 -15.07 7.59
C ALA A 165 -13.13 -15.96 8.53
N TRP A 166 -11.82 -16.07 8.31
CA TRP A 166 -10.92 -16.81 9.17
C TRP A 166 -10.86 -16.21 10.59
N ALA A 167 -10.67 -14.91 10.73
CA ALA A 167 -10.59 -14.23 12.01
C ALA A 167 -11.89 -14.37 12.82
N SER A 168 -13.04 -14.36 12.15
CA SER A 168 -14.34 -14.61 12.76
C SER A 168 -14.46 -16.06 13.25
N SER A 169 -13.94 -17.04 12.50
CA SER A 169 -14.00 -18.45 12.86
C SER A 169 -13.14 -18.80 14.08
N VAL A 170 -12.06 -18.04 14.31
CA VAL A 170 -11.16 -18.20 15.49
C VAL A 170 -11.60 -17.35 16.68
N GLY A 171 -12.69 -16.59 16.56
CA GLY A 171 -13.17 -15.69 17.61
C GLY A 171 -12.25 -14.49 17.88
N ALA A 172 -11.32 -14.22 16.97
CA ALA A 172 -10.37 -13.11 17.09
C ALA A 172 -11.02 -11.74 16.80
N ILE A 173 -12.15 -11.73 16.08
CA ILE A 173 -12.93 -10.53 15.76
C ILE A 173 -14.39 -10.89 16.02
N SER A 174 -15.09 -10.16 16.89
CA SER A 174 -16.55 -10.23 17.01
C SER A 174 -17.15 -9.44 15.84
N VAL A 175 -17.08 -9.99 14.65
CA VAL A 175 -17.76 -9.40 13.49
C VAL A 175 -19.24 -9.70 13.65
N LEU A 176 -20.08 -8.67 13.48
CA LEU A 176 -21.51 -8.87 13.19
C LEU A 176 -21.68 -10.04 12.23
N PRO A 177 -22.61 -10.95 12.48
CA PRO A 177 -22.70 -12.17 11.70
C PRO A 177 -22.85 -11.83 10.22
N LEU A 178 -21.84 -12.13 9.41
CA LEU A 178 -21.90 -12.11 7.94
C LEU A 178 -23.07 -12.97 7.41
N SER A 179 -23.69 -13.78 8.29
CA SER A 179 -24.95 -14.48 8.05
C SER A 179 -26.14 -13.52 7.86
N ALA A 180 -26.04 -12.24 8.25
CA ALA A 180 -27.12 -11.25 8.06
C ALA A 180 -27.10 -10.59 6.65
N VAL A 181 -25.99 -10.65 5.93
CA VAL A 181 -25.93 -10.25 4.52
C VAL A 181 -25.97 -11.51 3.67
N SER A 182 -27.17 -12.03 3.48
CA SER A 182 -27.40 -13.05 2.46
C SER A 182 -26.97 -12.47 1.12
N TRP A 183 -26.01 -13.16 0.44
CA TRP A 183 -25.59 -12.82 -0.93
C TRP A 183 -26.79 -12.69 -1.88
N LYS A 184 -27.91 -13.31 -1.56
CA LYS A 184 -29.17 -13.21 -2.27
C LYS A 184 -29.83 -11.84 -2.14
N GLU A 185 -29.61 -11.12 -1.02
CA GLU A 185 -30.13 -9.77 -0.87
C GLU A 185 -29.20 -8.72 -1.51
N ALA A 186 -27.87 -8.90 -1.43
CA ALA A 186 -26.93 -8.01 -2.11
C ALA A 186 -27.14 -7.96 -3.62
N ILE A 187 -27.47 -9.12 -4.25
CA ILE A 187 -27.77 -9.19 -5.70
C ILE A 187 -29.11 -8.52 -6.05
N LYS A 188 -30.02 -8.38 -5.11
CA LYS A 188 -31.35 -7.79 -5.34
C LYS A 188 -31.32 -6.27 -5.49
N TYR A 189 -30.23 -5.62 -5.05
CA TYR A 189 -30.03 -4.16 -5.11
C TYR A 189 -28.92 -3.73 -6.10
N MET A 190 -28.35 -4.66 -6.87
CA MET A 190 -27.55 -4.40 -8.06
C MET A 190 -28.39 -4.43 -9.32
#